data_6f8d98e31a8dcb5b4e1182fd8deb728b
#
_entry.id   6f8d98e31a8dcb5b4e1182fd8deb728b
#
_cell.length_a   1.000
_cell.length_b   1.000
_cell.length_c   1.000
_cell.angle_alpha   90.00
_cell.angle_beta   90.00
_cell.angle_gamma   90.00
#
_symmetry.space_group_name_H-M   'P 1'
#
loop_
_entity.id
_entity.type
_entity.pdbx_description
1 polymer ?
#
loop_
_entity_poly.entity_id
_entity_poly.type
_entity_poly.pdbx_seq_one_letter_code
_entity_poly.pdbx_strand_id
1 'polypeptide(L)'
;LDEVTLVAHVSKGTYIRSLARDIARALGTVGHVTMLRRLRAGPFGLDHAISLDKLNEVGKGARLENVILPLEAGLVDIPALDLDPEQARAVRQGRVLAGLPFHDGLYWARNGMVPVALVELSGGSLSVVRGFNL
;
A
#
# COMPACT_ATOMS: atom_id res chain seq x y z
N LEU A 1 12.74 9.33 34.95
CA LEU A 1 12.37 9.75 33.57
C LEU A 1 10.84 9.76 33.51
N ASP A 2 10.25 10.94 33.42
CA ASP A 2 8.78 11.07 33.46
C ASP A 2 8.16 10.88 32.07
N GLU A 3 8.92 11.12 31.01
CA GLU A 3 8.47 10.97 29.62
C GLU A 3 9.63 10.57 28.70
N VAL A 4 9.33 9.80 27.66
CA VAL A 4 10.26 9.41 26.60
C VAL A 4 9.56 9.41 25.27
N THR A 5 10.21 9.92 24.24
CA THR A 5 9.73 9.84 22.86
C THR A 5 10.49 8.74 22.12
N LEU A 6 9.75 7.82 21.51
CA LEU A 6 10.29 6.71 20.74
C LEU A 6 9.78 6.76 19.31
N VAL A 7 10.61 6.37 18.35
CA VAL A 7 10.20 6.07 16.97
C VAL A 7 10.16 4.56 16.84
N ALA A 8 9.00 4.01 16.48
CA ALA A 8 8.80 2.58 16.32
C ALA A 8 8.56 2.22 14.85
N HIS A 9 9.36 1.29 14.32
CA HIS A 9 9.15 0.64 13.04
C HIS A 9 8.49 -0.72 13.28
N VAL A 10 7.23 -0.85 12.90
CA VAL A 10 6.41 -2.01 13.26
C VAL A 10 5.67 -2.57 12.05
N SER A 11 5.34 -3.86 12.10
CA SER A 11 4.53 -4.50 11.08
C SER A 11 3.06 -4.09 11.18
N LYS A 12 2.32 -4.35 10.09
CA LYS A 12 0.86 -4.19 10.06
C LYS A 12 0.22 -4.97 11.21
N GLY A 13 -0.75 -4.35 11.86
CA GLY A 13 -1.50 -4.97 12.96
C GLY A 13 -0.87 -4.79 14.34
N THR A 14 0.30 -4.17 14.47
CA THR A 14 0.90 -3.86 15.76
C THR A 14 0.12 -2.76 16.48
N TYR A 15 -0.31 -3.04 17.71
CA TYR A 15 -0.99 -2.07 18.57
C TYR A 15 0.02 -1.29 19.41
N ILE A 16 0.20 -0.03 19.10
CA ILE A 16 1.22 0.83 19.76
C ILE A 16 0.96 0.98 21.26
N ARG A 17 -0.29 1.04 21.69
CA ARG A 17 -0.62 1.06 23.14
C ARG A 17 -0.19 -0.21 23.85
N SER A 18 -0.31 -1.37 23.22
CA SER A 18 0.18 -2.64 23.75
C SER A 18 1.70 -2.68 23.79
N LEU A 19 2.36 -2.21 22.73
CA LEU A 19 3.82 -2.11 22.67
C LEU A 19 4.36 -1.22 23.82
N ALA A 20 3.78 -0.05 24.04
CA ALA A 20 4.19 0.85 25.12
C ALA A 20 4.03 0.20 26.50
N ARG A 21 2.91 -0.47 26.75
CA ARG A 21 2.69 -1.24 27.97
C ARG A 21 3.74 -2.33 28.17
N ASP A 22 4.05 -3.07 27.12
CA ASP A 22 4.97 -4.21 27.21
C ASP A 22 6.41 -3.75 27.40
N ILE A 23 6.81 -2.62 26.79
CA ILE A 23 8.11 -1.96 27.06
C ILE A 23 8.18 -1.54 28.54
N ALA A 24 7.17 -0.85 29.06
CA ALA A 24 7.15 -0.41 30.45
C ALA A 24 7.27 -1.60 31.43
N ARG A 25 6.55 -2.69 31.17
CA ARG A 25 6.63 -3.93 31.98
C ARG A 25 8.02 -4.57 31.92
N ALA A 26 8.64 -4.61 30.75
CA ALA A 26 9.99 -5.15 30.59
C ALA A 26 11.02 -4.32 31.37
N LEU A 27 10.78 -3.03 31.56
CA LEU A 27 11.60 -2.13 32.37
C LEU A 27 11.23 -2.14 33.87
N GLY A 28 10.29 -2.99 34.29
CA GLY A 28 9.83 -3.07 35.67
C GLY A 28 8.98 -1.90 36.16
N THR A 29 8.31 -1.19 35.24
CA THR A 29 7.50 -0.02 35.54
C THR A 29 6.13 -0.07 34.82
N VAL A 30 5.39 1.03 34.87
CA VAL A 30 4.14 1.23 34.14
C VAL A 30 4.26 2.42 33.22
N GLY A 31 3.52 2.41 32.12
CA GLY A 31 3.54 3.51 31.17
C GLY A 31 2.33 3.48 30.23
N HIS A 32 2.04 4.62 29.65
CA HIS A 32 1.00 4.80 28.66
C HIS A 32 1.42 5.79 27.58
N VAL A 33 0.72 5.76 26.46
CA VAL A 33 0.97 6.69 25.33
C VAL A 33 0.31 8.01 25.64
N THR A 34 1.11 9.10 25.64
CA THR A 34 0.64 10.48 25.80
C THR A 34 0.50 11.17 24.43
N MET A 35 1.33 10.79 23.45
CA MET A 35 1.28 11.31 22.09
C MET A 35 1.55 10.17 21.10
N LEU A 36 0.81 10.14 20.01
CA LEU A 36 1.01 9.19 18.91
C LEU A 36 0.90 9.90 17.58
N ARG A 37 1.95 9.82 16.78
CA ARG A 37 1.95 10.37 15.43
C ARG A 37 2.46 9.31 14.45
N ARG A 38 1.67 9.02 13.42
CA ARG A 38 2.12 8.18 12.31
C ARG A 38 2.96 9.00 11.36
N LEU A 39 4.20 8.57 11.13
CA LEU A 39 5.15 9.24 10.24
C LEU A 39 5.15 8.64 8.83
N ARG A 40 4.83 7.33 8.73
CA ARG A 40 4.80 6.60 7.45
C ARG A 40 3.76 5.48 7.48
N ALA A 41 3.17 5.20 6.33
CA ALA A 41 2.30 4.04 6.09
C ALA A 41 2.64 3.46 4.70
N GLY A 42 3.38 2.34 4.65
CA GLY A 42 3.92 1.78 3.41
C GLY A 42 4.82 2.81 2.69
N PRO A 43 4.59 3.08 1.41
CA PRO A 43 5.37 4.06 0.65
C PRO A 43 5.06 5.53 1.03
N PHE A 44 3.99 5.80 1.76
CA PHE A 44 3.51 7.15 2.02
C PHE A 44 4.10 7.72 3.31
N GLY A 45 4.89 8.78 3.19
CA GLY A 45 5.41 9.59 4.28
C GLY A 45 4.64 10.89 4.49
N LEU A 46 5.13 11.75 5.36
CA LEU A 46 4.50 13.05 5.64
C LEU A 46 4.59 14.03 4.46
N ASP A 47 5.53 13.83 3.56
CA ASP A 47 5.70 14.55 2.30
C ASP A 47 4.52 14.35 1.32
N HIS A 48 3.85 13.20 1.41
CA HIS A 48 2.63 12.89 0.65
C HIS A 48 1.34 13.31 1.35
N ALA A 49 1.42 13.68 2.62
CA ALA A 49 0.24 14.04 3.40
C ALA A 49 -0.26 15.44 3.05
N ILE A 50 -1.57 15.62 3.05
CA ILE A 50 -2.23 16.92 2.93
C ILE A 50 -3.01 17.22 4.21
N SER A 51 -3.15 18.50 4.56
CA SER A 51 -3.96 18.90 5.71
C SER A 51 -5.46 18.69 5.43
N LEU A 52 -6.25 18.53 6.50
CA LEU A 52 -7.71 18.47 6.38
C LEU A 52 -8.29 19.77 5.80
N ASP A 53 -7.70 20.91 6.13
CA ASP A 53 -8.10 22.21 5.58
C ASP A 53 -7.91 22.23 4.07
N LYS A 54 -6.75 21.77 3.58
CA LYS A 54 -6.50 21.66 2.16
C LYS A 54 -7.46 20.69 1.46
N LEU A 55 -7.77 19.56 2.10
CA LEU A 55 -8.74 18.60 1.56
C LEU A 55 -10.15 19.22 1.48
N ASN A 56 -10.55 19.99 2.50
CA ASN A 56 -11.83 20.70 2.53
C ASN A 56 -11.94 21.77 1.43
N GLU A 57 -10.85 22.52 1.19
CA GLU A 57 -10.79 23.50 0.09
C GLU A 57 -10.97 22.82 -1.27
N VAL A 58 -10.24 21.72 -1.49
CA VAL A 58 -10.31 20.94 -2.74
C VAL A 58 -11.69 20.34 -2.93
N GLY A 59 -12.32 19.83 -1.85
CA GLY A 59 -13.68 19.24 -1.90
C GLY A 59 -14.78 20.25 -2.22
N LYS A 60 -14.54 21.57 -2.02
CA LYS A 60 -15.53 22.62 -2.28
C LYS A 60 -15.47 23.22 -3.68
N GLY A 61 -14.44 22.98 -4.48
CA GLY A 61 -14.36 23.62 -5.79
C GLY A 61 -13.17 23.27 -6.67
N ALA A 62 -12.18 22.58 -6.15
CA ALA A 62 -11.06 22.10 -6.94
C ALA A 62 -11.25 20.64 -7.34
N ARG A 63 -10.52 20.19 -8.36
CA ARG A 63 -10.57 18.80 -8.81
C ARG A 63 -9.86 17.90 -7.80
N LEU A 64 -10.58 16.92 -7.25
CA LEU A 64 -10.02 15.91 -6.34
C LEU A 64 -8.83 15.16 -6.96
N GLU A 65 -8.82 15.03 -8.27
CA GLU A 65 -7.72 14.39 -9.03
C GLU A 65 -6.36 15.04 -8.76
N ASN A 66 -6.33 16.32 -8.37
CA ASN A 66 -5.07 17.03 -8.07
C ASN A 66 -4.43 16.60 -6.73
N VAL A 67 -5.15 15.89 -5.89
CA VAL A 67 -4.67 15.43 -4.57
C VAL A 67 -4.70 13.92 -4.41
N ILE A 68 -5.25 13.20 -5.38
CA ILE A 68 -5.23 11.73 -5.43
C ILE A 68 -3.96 11.31 -6.16
N LEU A 69 -3.14 10.49 -5.49
CA LEU A 69 -1.98 9.89 -6.12
C LEU A 69 -2.40 8.78 -7.10
N PRO A 70 -1.63 8.55 -8.16
CA PRO A 70 -1.89 7.43 -9.06
C PRO A 70 -1.77 6.10 -8.32
N LEU A 71 -2.45 5.06 -8.82
CA LEU A 71 -2.50 3.74 -8.19
C LEU A 71 -1.10 3.15 -7.97
N GLU A 72 -0.19 3.39 -8.91
CA GLU A 72 1.18 2.90 -8.89
C GLU A 72 1.98 3.40 -7.68
N ALA A 73 1.61 4.54 -7.12
CA ALA A 73 2.24 5.06 -5.91
C ALA A 73 2.09 4.10 -4.71
N GLY A 74 1.04 3.29 -4.70
CA GLY A 74 0.81 2.25 -3.70
C GLY A 74 1.41 0.87 -4.03
N LEU A 75 1.98 0.71 -5.23
CA LEU A 75 2.46 -0.58 -5.74
C LEU A 75 3.99 -0.66 -5.85
N VAL A 76 4.72 0.28 -5.27
CA VAL A 76 6.19 0.41 -5.42
C VAL A 76 7.00 -0.82 -5.01
N ASP A 77 6.47 -1.62 -4.08
CA ASP A 77 7.13 -2.84 -3.59
C ASP A 77 6.72 -4.10 -4.39
N ILE A 78 5.84 -3.95 -5.39
CA ILE A 78 5.34 -5.04 -6.22
C ILE A 78 5.87 -4.82 -7.63
N PRO A 79 6.57 -5.81 -8.24
CA PRO A 79 7.08 -5.66 -9.59
C PRO A 79 5.95 -5.56 -10.61
N ALA A 80 6.17 -4.75 -11.65
CA ALA A 80 5.25 -4.60 -12.76
C ALA A 80 5.42 -5.77 -13.75
N LEU A 81 4.33 -6.20 -14.38
CA LEU A 81 4.32 -7.18 -15.45
C LEU A 81 3.56 -6.59 -16.65
N ASP A 82 4.27 -6.44 -17.77
CA ASP A 82 3.68 -5.90 -18.98
C ASP A 82 2.89 -6.98 -19.72
N LEU A 83 1.64 -6.66 -20.02
CA LEU A 83 0.74 -7.51 -20.82
C LEU A 83 0.46 -6.86 -22.16
N ASP A 84 0.34 -7.67 -23.19
CA ASP A 84 -0.21 -7.23 -24.45
C ASP A 84 -1.74 -6.95 -24.34
N PRO A 85 -2.38 -6.30 -25.35
CA PRO A 85 -3.80 -5.97 -25.28
C PRO A 85 -4.73 -7.19 -25.15
N GLU A 86 -4.38 -8.33 -25.73
CA GLU A 86 -5.16 -9.57 -25.65
C GLU A 86 -5.07 -10.20 -24.25
N GLN A 87 -3.86 -10.30 -23.73
CA GLN A 87 -3.58 -10.74 -22.37
C GLN A 87 -4.29 -9.86 -21.33
N ALA A 88 -4.19 -8.53 -21.48
CA ALA A 88 -4.87 -7.58 -20.59
C ALA A 88 -6.40 -7.75 -20.62
N ARG A 89 -6.98 -8.02 -21.79
CA ARG A 89 -8.40 -8.31 -21.92
C ARG A 89 -8.78 -9.62 -21.20
N ALA A 90 -7.97 -10.67 -21.37
CA ALA A 90 -8.18 -11.95 -20.71
C ALA A 90 -8.12 -11.81 -19.18
N VAL A 91 -7.12 -11.07 -18.67
CA VAL A 91 -6.96 -10.79 -17.24
C VAL A 91 -8.15 -10.00 -16.69
N ARG A 92 -8.64 -8.97 -17.40
CA ARG A 92 -9.86 -8.23 -17.00
C ARG A 92 -11.10 -9.12 -16.92
N GLN A 93 -11.14 -10.20 -17.72
CA GLN A 93 -12.22 -11.20 -17.69
C GLN A 93 -12.00 -12.29 -16.62
N GLY A 94 -10.93 -12.20 -15.82
CA GLY A 94 -10.58 -13.20 -14.81
C GLY A 94 -10.01 -14.51 -15.38
N ARG A 95 -9.58 -14.51 -16.64
CA ARG A 95 -8.99 -15.70 -17.27
C ARG A 95 -7.55 -15.92 -16.78
N VAL A 96 -7.19 -17.16 -16.62
CA VAL A 96 -5.81 -17.59 -16.35
C VAL A 96 -5.01 -17.54 -17.65
N LEU A 97 -3.81 -16.94 -17.60
CA LEU A 97 -2.83 -17.01 -18.69
C LEU A 97 -1.79 -18.07 -18.37
N ALA A 98 -1.38 -18.84 -19.35
CA ALA A 98 -0.38 -19.89 -19.21
C ALA A 98 0.86 -19.62 -20.08
N GLY A 99 1.98 -20.23 -19.73
CA GLY A 99 3.21 -20.18 -20.52
C GLY A 99 4.00 -18.87 -20.41
N LEU A 100 3.82 -18.12 -19.35
CA LEU A 100 4.55 -16.88 -19.13
C LEU A 100 5.96 -17.15 -18.57
N PRO A 101 7.03 -16.58 -19.16
CA PRO A 101 8.42 -16.87 -18.80
C PRO A 101 8.92 -15.99 -17.65
N PHE A 102 8.13 -15.81 -16.60
CA PHE A 102 8.49 -15.02 -15.44
C PHE A 102 8.61 -15.90 -14.20
N HIS A 103 9.30 -15.40 -13.18
CA HIS A 103 9.41 -16.10 -11.90
C HIS A 103 8.09 -16.08 -11.13
N ASP A 104 7.86 -17.12 -10.32
CA ASP A 104 6.70 -17.17 -9.45
C ASP A 104 6.69 -16.00 -8.47
N GLY A 105 5.52 -15.44 -8.22
CA GLY A 105 5.36 -14.31 -7.30
C GLY A 105 4.17 -13.41 -7.61
N LEU A 106 4.05 -12.39 -6.80
CA LEU A 106 3.02 -11.35 -6.93
C LEU A 106 3.52 -10.24 -7.85
N TYR A 107 2.68 -9.84 -8.79
CA TYR A 107 2.93 -8.76 -9.75
C TYR A 107 1.72 -7.83 -9.85
N TRP A 108 1.93 -6.60 -10.28
CA TRP A 108 0.84 -5.80 -10.81
C TRP A 108 0.95 -5.76 -12.34
N ALA A 109 -0.09 -6.26 -12.98
CA ALA A 109 -0.17 -6.32 -14.44
C ALA A 109 -0.61 -4.99 -15.01
N ARG A 110 0.03 -4.56 -16.11
CA ARG A 110 -0.31 -3.34 -16.84
C ARG A 110 -0.31 -3.58 -18.35
N ASN A 111 -1.05 -2.76 -19.06
CA ASN A 111 -0.97 -2.66 -20.52
C ASN A 111 -0.52 -1.25 -20.88
N GLY A 112 0.74 -1.11 -21.30
CA GLY A 112 1.39 0.19 -21.43
C GLY A 112 1.44 0.91 -20.07
N MET A 113 0.80 2.10 -20.01
CA MET A 113 0.71 2.89 -18.77
C MET A 113 -0.55 2.62 -17.95
N VAL A 114 -1.42 1.68 -18.37
CA VAL A 114 -2.70 1.44 -17.71
C VAL A 114 -2.60 0.22 -16.79
N PRO A 115 -2.75 0.37 -15.47
CA PRO A 115 -2.86 -0.75 -14.55
C PRO A 115 -4.10 -1.61 -14.86
N VAL A 116 -3.95 -2.92 -14.77
CA VAL A 116 -5.01 -3.89 -15.10
C VAL A 116 -5.48 -4.65 -13.87
N ALA A 117 -4.55 -5.28 -13.17
CA ALA A 117 -4.86 -6.12 -12.02
C ALA A 117 -3.62 -6.38 -11.16
N LEU A 118 -3.85 -6.76 -9.92
CA LEU A 118 -2.90 -7.49 -9.10
C LEU A 118 -3.02 -8.98 -9.48
N VAL A 119 -1.90 -9.61 -9.80
CA VAL A 119 -1.84 -10.98 -10.33
C VAL A 119 -0.78 -11.80 -9.61
N GLU A 120 -0.98 -13.09 -9.56
CA GLU A 120 -0.01 -14.04 -9.01
C GLU A 120 0.42 -15.00 -10.11
N LEU A 121 1.72 -15.16 -10.26
CA LEU A 121 2.32 -16.14 -11.14
C LEU A 121 2.78 -17.37 -10.34
N SER A 122 2.37 -18.52 -10.77
CA SER A 122 2.78 -19.81 -10.19
C SER A 122 2.91 -20.88 -11.27
N GLY A 123 4.09 -21.48 -11.40
CA GLY A 123 4.36 -22.51 -12.40
C GLY A 123 4.10 -22.07 -13.84
N GLY A 124 4.38 -20.82 -14.19
CA GLY A 124 4.11 -20.24 -15.51
C GLY A 124 2.64 -19.90 -15.79
N SER A 125 1.76 -20.07 -14.80
CA SER A 125 0.34 -19.70 -14.89
C SER A 125 0.07 -18.45 -14.09
N LEU A 126 -0.56 -17.45 -14.70
CA LEU A 126 -0.92 -16.18 -14.10
C LEU A 126 -2.40 -16.17 -13.78
N SER A 127 -2.73 -15.92 -12.51
CA SER A 127 -4.09 -15.78 -12.01
C SER A 127 -4.33 -14.39 -11.45
N VAL A 128 -5.59 -13.93 -11.50
CA VAL A 128 -5.99 -12.63 -10.98
C VAL A 128 -6.21 -12.72 -9.47
N VAL A 129 -5.48 -11.90 -8.71
CA VAL A 129 -5.71 -11.71 -7.28
C VAL A 129 -6.77 -10.62 -7.06
N ARG A 130 -6.64 -9.49 -7.78
CA ARG A 130 -7.58 -8.38 -7.71
C ARG A 130 -7.55 -7.53 -8.98
N GLY A 131 -8.69 -7.37 -9.64
CA GLY A 131 -8.86 -6.45 -10.76
C GLY A 131 -8.86 -4.98 -10.29
N PHE A 132 -8.34 -4.09 -11.13
CA PHE A 132 -8.46 -2.65 -10.92
C PHE A 132 -9.59 -2.10 -11.79
N ASN A 133 -10.51 -1.35 -11.18
CA ASN A 133 -11.60 -0.66 -11.87
C ASN A 133 -11.15 0.76 -12.22
N LEU A 134 -10.43 0.88 -13.34
CA LEU A 134 -9.92 2.13 -13.89
C LEU A 134 -10.51 2.40 -15.27
#